data_df822e5c3067d3261fed84fbac0e8b7f
#
_entry.id   df822e5c3067d3261fed84fbac0e8b7f
#
_cell.length_a   1.000
_cell.length_b   1.000
_cell.length_c   1.000
_cell.angle_alpha   90.00
_cell.angle_beta   90.00
_cell.angle_gamma   90.00
#
_symmetry.space_group_name_H-M   'P 1'
#
loop_
_entity.id
_entity.type
_entity.pdbx_description
1 polymer ?
#
loop_
_entity_poly.entity_id
_entity_poly.type
_entity_poly.pdbx_seq_one_letter_code
_entity_poly.pdbx_strand_id
1 'polypeptide(L)'
;MISTAHFTNGLMPIQTGSTLWIGSRKGAIGNGTYGLIDKTGQFVGRHDFDELSWTDSRYIGKRGTALYQLDGKGGEIRLPANASQESSWAKAELEAAREHDISLSFYYPRLNITRVDFCRLAVKLYQKVQPNASAAPAAAFSDCENESVCLAAALGIVTGYDDGTFRPYQSITRQEAAAMLDRLYTTLGDKASAANDKPYADDAQLGDWARSSVYAMREIGIMQGKENNRFRPKDGYTQEQAVVTVERAFQAVK
;
A
#
# COMPACT_ATOMS: atom_id res chain seq x y z
N MET A 1 22.42 -7.60 15.49
CA MET A 1 22.73 -6.85 14.26
C MET A 1 22.21 -5.44 14.48
N ILE A 2 23.07 -4.43 14.59
CA ILE A 2 22.66 -3.02 14.68
C ILE A 2 22.24 -2.63 13.28
N SER A 3 20.95 -2.57 13.02
CA SER A 3 20.41 -1.93 11.81
C SER A 3 20.86 -0.46 11.85
N THR A 4 21.56 -0.02 10.84
CA THR A 4 21.84 1.41 10.64
C THR A 4 20.51 2.14 10.62
N ALA A 5 20.23 2.93 11.66
CA ALA A 5 19.00 3.69 11.77
C ALA A 5 18.99 4.75 10.66
N HIS A 6 18.11 4.59 9.70
CA HIS A 6 17.90 5.57 8.63
C HIS A 6 16.55 6.26 8.82
N PHE A 7 16.51 7.54 8.46
CA PHE A 7 15.24 8.24 8.37
C PHE A 7 14.42 7.68 7.20
N THR A 8 13.26 7.15 7.50
CA THR A 8 12.28 6.70 6.52
C THR A 8 11.03 7.57 6.65
N ASN A 9 10.57 8.15 5.57
CA ASN A 9 9.45 9.11 5.60
C ASN A 9 9.65 10.26 6.61
N GLY A 10 10.91 10.74 6.76
CA GLY A 10 11.24 11.83 7.68
C GLY A 10 11.31 11.46 9.15
N LEU A 11 11.14 10.18 9.50
CA LEU A 11 11.15 9.64 10.85
C LEU A 11 12.19 8.55 11.01
N MET A 12 12.69 8.39 12.24
CA MET A 12 13.63 7.34 12.61
C MET A 12 13.20 6.68 13.92
N PRO A 13 13.16 5.33 13.99
CA PRO A 13 12.94 4.64 15.24
C PRO A 13 14.16 4.77 16.15
N ILE A 14 13.93 5.07 17.42
CA ILE A 14 14.97 5.18 18.44
C ILE A 14 14.54 4.44 19.69
N GLN A 15 15.51 3.78 20.36
CA GLN A 15 15.29 3.21 21.66
C GLN A 15 15.53 4.26 22.76
N THR A 16 14.57 4.44 23.64
CA THR A 16 14.69 5.33 24.81
C THR A 16 15.49 4.67 25.92
N GLY A 17 16.20 5.44 26.70
CA GLY A 17 16.98 4.93 27.86
C GLY A 17 18.34 4.32 27.52
N SER A 18 18.75 4.27 26.26
CA SER A 18 20.11 3.95 25.86
C SER A 18 20.90 5.23 25.59
N THR A 19 22.13 5.29 26.13
CA THR A 19 23.04 6.38 25.79
C THR A 19 23.54 6.15 24.37
N LEU A 20 23.17 7.04 23.44
CA LEU A 20 23.69 7.01 22.07
C LEU A 20 25.16 7.40 22.13
N TRP A 21 26.09 6.46 21.95
CA TRP A 21 27.49 6.75 21.75
C TRP A 21 27.79 6.83 20.25
N ILE A 22 28.05 8.02 19.78
CA ILE A 22 28.70 8.25 18.48
C ILE A 22 30.21 8.16 18.74
N GLY A 23 30.80 6.99 18.48
CA GLY A 23 32.23 6.76 18.62
C GLY A 23 32.58 5.56 19.52
N SER A 24 33.50 4.74 19.07
CA SER A 24 33.93 3.45 19.62
C SER A 24 33.99 3.33 21.14
N ARG A 25 33.00 2.74 21.79
CA ARG A 25 33.05 1.83 22.94
C ARG A 25 31.67 1.39 23.41
N LYS A 26 31.59 0.12 23.87
CA LYS A 26 30.42 -0.62 24.34
C LYS A 26 29.51 0.20 25.27
N GLY A 27 28.29 0.49 24.81
CA GLY A 27 27.18 0.94 25.63
C GLY A 27 26.33 -0.24 26.06
N ALA A 28 25.87 -0.25 27.30
CA ALA A 28 24.93 -1.22 27.82
C ALA A 28 23.60 -1.12 27.06
N ILE A 29 23.05 -2.26 26.63
CA ILE A 29 21.70 -2.36 26.08
C ILE A 29 20.75 -2.24 27.26
N GLY A 30 20.17 -1.05 27.48
CA GLY A 30 19.14 -0.86 28.48
C GLY A 30 17.81 -1.45 28.00
N ASN A 31 16.95 -1.88 28.90
CA ASN A 31 15.56 -2.26 28.63
C ASN A 31 14.69 -1.03 28.32
N GLY A 32 15.11 -0.22 27.35
CA GLY A 32 14.39 0.97 26.93
C GLY A 32 13.26 0.63 25.96
N THR A 33 12.21 1.43 26.01
CA THR A 33 11.13 1.38 25.01
C THR A 33 11.52 2.10 23.73
N TYR A 34 10.76 1.90 22.67
CA TYR A 34 10.99 2.52 21.35
C TYR A 34 10.02 3.65 21.09
N GLY A 35 10.46 4.65 20.31
CA GLY A 35 9.64 5.72 19.78
C GLY A 35 10.17 6.20 18.44
N LEU A 36 9.42 7.07 17.79
CA LEU A 36 9.84 7.73 16.55
C LEU A 36 10.36 9.14 16.87
N ILE A 37 11.45 9.53 16.22
CA ILE A 37 11.91 10.92 16.22
C ILE A 37 11.87 11.48 14.80
N ASP A 38 11.64 12.79 14.69
CA ASP A 38 11.76 13.54 13.44
C ASP A 38 13.22 13.98 13.17
N LYS A 39 13.44 14.67 12.06
CA LYS A 39 14.77 15.17 11.67
C LYS A 39 15.35 16.22 12.62
N THR A 40 14.54 16.77 13.53
CA THR A 40 15.00 17.70 14.58
C THR A 40 15.40 16.98 15.87
N GLY A 41 15.17 15.68 15.95
CA GLY A 41 15.41 14.84 17.13
C GLY A 41 14.26 14.87 18.15
N GLN A 42 13.11 15.45 17.78
CA GLN A 42 11.94 15.49 18.65
C GLN A 42 11.13 14.19 18.53
N PHE A 43 10.61 13.67 19.65
CA PHE A 43 9.70 12.53 19.62
C PHE A 43 8.40 12.89 18.94
N VAL A 44 7.94 11.99 18.07
CA VAL A 44 6.65 12.07 17.38
C VAL A 44 5.72 11.04 17.97
N GLY A 45 4.77 11.50 18.78
CA GLY A 45 3.83 10.63 19.50
C GLY A 45 4.44 9.91 20.70
N ARG A 46 3.90 8.73 21.00
CA ARG A 46 4.33 7.94 22.14
C ARG A 46 5.66 7.23 21.86
N HIS A 47 6.40 6.98 22.92
CA HIS A 47 7.71 6.32 22.89
C HIS A 47 7.80 5.19 23.92
N ASP A 48 6.71 4.45 24.09
CA ASP A 48 6.54 3.37 25.05
C ASP A 48 6.30 1.99 24.39
N PHE A 49 6.81 1.81 23.16
CA PHE A 49 6.71 0.52 22.47
C PHE A 49 7.81 -0.44 22.88
N ASP A 50 7.48 -1.71 23.05
CA ASP A 50 8.46 -2.79 23.31
C ASP A 50 9.29 -3.08 22.06
N GLU A 51 8.67 -2.95 20.89
CA GLU A 51 9.30 -3.12 19.58
C GLU A 51 8.73 -2.07 18.62
N LEU A 52 9.55 -1.63 17.68
CA LEU A 52 9.15 -0.69 16.62
C LEU A 52 9.84 -1.08 15.31
N SER A 53 9.07 -1.27 14.25
CA SER A 53 9.56 -1.70 12.95
C SER A 53 8.95 -0.89 11.82
N TRP A 54 9.70 -0.77 10.72
CA TRP A 54 9.16 -0.32 9.44
C TRP A 54 8.83 -1.55 8.61
N THR A 55 7.56 -1.77 8.33
CA THR A 55 7.09 -2.90 7.55
C THR A 55 5.84 -2.54 6.77
N ASP A 56 5.63 -3.14 5.60
CA ASP A 56 4.52 -2.84 4.71
C ASP A 56 4.34 -1.33 4.48
N SER A 57 5.47 -0.62 4.27
CA SER A 57 5.53 0.83 4.04
C SER A 57 4.91 1.69 5.16
N ARG A 58 5.02 1.23 6.42
CA ARG A 58 4.52 1.94 7.61
C ARG A 58 5.29 1.58 8.86
N TYR A 59 5.17 2.41 9.89
CA TYR A 59 5.68 2.09 11.22
C TYR A 59 4.66 1.27 12.01
N ILE A 60 5.10 0.13 12.54
CA ILE A 60 4.33 -0.74 13.42
C ILE A 60 5.03 -0.81 14.77
N GLY A 61 4.33 -0.35 15.81
CA GLY A 61 4.76 -0.46 17.21
C GLY A 61 4.04 -1.60 17.91
N LYS A 62 4.74 -2.27 18.85
CA LYS A 62 4.19 -3.32 19.70
C LYS A 62 4.24 -2.89 21.15
N ARG A 63 3.14 -3.08 21.90
CA ARG A 63 3.03 -2.95 23.35
C ARG A 63 2.36 -4.20 23.92
N GLY A 64 3.11 -4.98 24.70
CA GLY A 64 2.68 -6.30 25.14
C GLY A 64 2.36 -7.19 23.94
N THR A 65 1.11 -7.62 23.83
CA THR A 65 0.61 -8.41 22.71
C THR A 65 -0.08 -7.57 21.63
N ALA A 66 -0.27 -6.28 21.86
CA ALA A 66 -1.00 -5.40 20.96
C ALA A 66 -0.07 -4.73 19.94
N LEU A 67 -0.51 -4.69 18.69
CA LEU A 67 0.17 -4.01 17.58
C LEU A 67 -0.56 -2.71 17.23
N TYR A 68 0.20 -1.70 16.83
CA TYR A 68 -0.29 -0.38 16.48
C TYR A 68 0.36 0.10 15.18
N GLN A 69 -0.44 0.55 14.25
CA GLN A 69 0.06 1.33 13.12
C GLN A 69 0.23 2.78 13.57
N LEU A 70 1.37 3.39 13.23
CA LEU A 70 1.66 4.80 13.53
C LEU A 70 1.51 5.64 12.26
N ASP A 71 0.89 6.80 12.40
CA ASP A 71 0.61 7.70 11.27
C ASP A 71 1.77 8.67 10.96
N GLY A 72 2.83 8.63 11.77
CA GLY A 72 3.97 9.53 11.63
C GLY A 72 3.73 10.97 12.11
N LYS A 73 2.57 11.23 12.70
CA LYS A 73 2.19 12.55 13.28
C LYS A 73 1.85 12.45 14.77
N GLY A 74 2.07 11.27 15.36
CA GLY A 74 1.78 10.97 16.75
C GLY A 74 0.48 10.20 16.98
N GLY A 75 -0.30 9.95 15.93
CA GLY A 75 -1.50 9.13 15.98
C GLY A 75 -1.19 7.64 15.91
N GLU A 76 -2.01 6.84 16.58
CA GLU A 76 -1.90 5.39 16.68
C GLU A 76 -3.23 4.72 16.35
N ILE A 77 -3.18 3.67 15.55
CA ILE A 77 -4.35 2.82 15.25
C ILE A 77 -4.01 1.42 15.72
N ARG A 78 -4.75 0.91 16.72
CA ARG A 78 -4.60 -0.48 17.17
C ARG A 78 -5.01 -1.43 16.04
N LEU A 79 -4.12 -2.39 15.75
CA LEU A 79 -4.39 -3.40 14.73
C LEU A 79 -5.27 -4.52 15.30
N PRO A 80 -6.13 -5.14 14.47
CA PRO A 80 -6.87 -6.34 14.87
C PRO A 80 -5.89 -7.50 15.14
N ALA A 81 -6.26 -8.39 16.05
CA ALA A 81 -5.42 -9.52 16.45
C ALA A 81 -5.04 -10.48 15.30
N ASN A 82 -5.85 -10.49 14.24
CA ASN A 82 -5.63 -11.32 13.06
C ASN A 82 -5.08 -10.53 11.84
N ALA A 83 -4.51 -9.36 12.06
CA ALA A 83 -3.98 -8.50 10.98
C ALA A 83 -2.92 -9.20 10.12
N SER A 84 -2.11 -10.10 10.73
CA SER A 84 -1.08 -10.89 10.03
C SER A 84 -1.60 -12.17 9.37
N GLN A 85 -2.88 -12.47 9.47
CA GLN A 85 -3.47 -13.67 8.87
C GLN A 85 -4.18 -13.31 7.56
N GLU A 86 -3.95 -14.09 6.53
CA GLU A 86 -4.73 -14.00 5.29
C GLU A 86 -6.18 -14.40 5.52
N SER A 87 -7.07 -13.73 4.82
CA SER A 87 -8.49 -14.11 4.84
C SER A 87 -8.70 -15.40 4.06
N SER A 88 -9.60 -16.25 4.54
CA SER A 88 -9.89 -17.54 3.88
C SER A 88 -10.35 -17.38 2.43
N TRP A 89 -11.09 -16.32 2.13
CA TRP A 89 -11.60 -16.03 0.79
C TRP A 89 -10.48 -15.66 -0.20
N ALA A 90 -9.34 -15.15 0.29
CA ALA A 90 -8.25 -14.66 -0.55
C ALA A 90 -7.17 -15.73 -0.83
N LYS A 91 -7.11 -16.79 -0.03
CA LYS A 91 -5.97 -17.73 -0.01
C LYS A 91 -5.61 -18.31 -1.38
N ALA A 92 -6.60 -18.79 -2.13
CA ALA A 92 -6.34 -19.41 -3.42
C ALA A 92 -5.72 -18.45 -4.44
N GLU A 93 -6.26 -17.22 -4.52
CA GLU A 93 -5.76 -16.20 -5.45
C GLU A 93 -4.43 -15.61 -4.97
N LEU A 94 -4.20 -15.51 -3.66
CA LEU A 94 -2.90 -15.11 -3.11
C LEU A 94 -1.81 -16.15 -3.42
N GLU A 95 -2.14 -17.44 -3.38
CA GLU A 95 -1.23 -18.51 -3.75
C GLU A 95 -0.93 -18.48 -5.25
N ALA A 96 -1.95 -18.35 -6.10
CA ALA A 96 -1.77 -18.18 -7.53
C ALA A 96 -0.90 -16.96 -7.88
N ALA A 97 -1.11 -15.82 -7.22
CA ALA A 97 -0.28 -14.64 -7.42
C ALA A 97 1.19 -14.82 -7.04
N ARG A 98 1.49 -15.66 -6.03
CA ARG A 98 2.87 -16.05 -5.68
C ARG A 98 3.48 -16.95 -6.74
N GLU A 99 2.74 -17.97 -7.19
CA GLU A 99 3.18 -18.89 -8.26
C GLU A 99 3.44 -18.14 -9.58
N HIS A 100 2.64 -17.13 -9.88
CA HIS A 100 2.84 -16.28 -11.06
C HIS A 100 3.92 -15.21 -10.86
N ASP A 101 4.51 -15.10 -9.68
CA ASP A 101 5.49 -14.07 -9.33
C ASP A 101 5.00 -12.63 -9.58
N ILE A 102 3.75 -12.34 -9.23
CA ILE A 102 3.14 -11.01 -9.32
C ILE A 102 2.64 -10.51 -7.96
N SER A 103 3.01 -11.16 -6.88
CA SER A 103 2.69 -10.80 -5.51
C SER A 103 3.82 -10.00 -4.84
N LEU A 104 3.49 -9.27 -3.80
CA LEU A 104 4.40 -8.78 -2.77
C LEU A 104 4.17 -9.56 -1.49
N SER A 105 5.24 -9.76 -0.71
CA SER A 105 5.13 -10.37 0.62
C SER A 105 4.72 -9.33 1.63
N PHE A 106 3.53 -9.43 2.15
CA PHE A 106 3.02 -8.56 3.21
C PHE A 106 2.97 -9.28 4.56
N TYR A 107 3.40 -8.59 5.61
CA TYR A 107 3.28 -9.08 6.99
C TYR A 107 1.86 -8.95 7.53
N TYR A 108 1.12 -7.95 7.07
CA TYR A 108 -0.22 -7.62 7.56
C TYR A 108 -1.21 -7.51 6.39
N PRO A 109 -1.55 -8.62 5.70
CA PRO A 109 -2.33 -8.60 4.46
C PRO A 109 -3.70 -7.94 4.57
N ARG A 110 -4.26 -7.86 5.78
CA ARG A 110 -5.56 -7.20 6.05
C ARG A 110 -5.46 -5.69 6.26
N LEU A 111 -4.27 -5.11 6.33
CA LEU A 111 -4.13 -3.66 6.37
C LEU A 111 -4.37 -3.03 5.00
N ASN A 112 -4.79 -1.77 5.01
CA ASN A 112 -4.97 -1.03 3.77
C ASN A 112 -3.64 -0.90 3.04
N ILE A 113 -3.62 -1.12 1.74
CA ILE A 113 -2.42 -0.95 0.92
C ILE A 113 -2.08 0.52 0.78
N THR A 114 -0.79 0.83 0.75
CA THR A 114 -0.31 2.18 0.45
C THR A 114 -0.26 2.43 -1.05
N ARG A 115 -0.24 3.69 -1.47
CA ARG A 115 -0.12 4.07 -2.88
C ARG A 115 1.15 3.54 -3.52
N VAL A 116 2.30 3.59 -2.79
CA VAL A 116 3.57 3.07 -3.29
C VAL A 116 3.55 1.55 -3.46
N ASP A 117 2.95 0.81 -2.53
CA ASP A 117 2.90 -0.65 -2.62
C ASP A 117 1.95 -1.10 -3.73
N PHE A 118 0.87 -0.36 -3.99
CA PHE A 118 0.02 -0.62 -5.15
C PHE A 118 0.79 -0.38 -6.47
N CYS A 119 1.60 0.69 -6.57
CA CYS A 119 2.45 0.90 -7.74
C CYS A 119 3.44 -0.24 -7.94
N ARG A 120 4.05 -0.76 -6.86
CA ARG A 120 4.95 -1.93 -6.94
C ARG A 120 4.25 -3.16 -7.51
N LEU A 121 3.02 -3.45 -7.06
CA LEU A 121 2.21 -4.54 -7.61
C LEU A 121 1.88 -4.31 -9.09
N ALA A 122 1.42 -3.12 -9.43
CA ALA A 122 1.02 -2.77 -10.80
C ALA A 122 2.21 -2.86 -11.78
N VAL A 123 3.36 -2.34 -11.39
CA VAL A 123 4.59 -2.41 -12.19
C VAL A 123 5.08 -3.84 -12.33
N LYS A 124 5.02 -4.64 -11.27
CA LYS A 124 5.41 -6.05 -11.31
C LYS A 124 4.54 -6.83 -12.29
N LEU A 125 3.23 -6.61 -12.30
CA LEU A 125 2.33 -7.19 -13.29
C LEU A 125 2.66 -6.70 -14.71
N TYR A 126 2.83 -5.40 -14.89
CA TYR A 126 3.17 -4.83 -16.19
C TYR A 126 4.44 -5.47 -16.79
N GLN A 127 5.51 -5.53 -16.00
CA GLN A 127 6.78 -6.15 -16.43
C GLN A 127 6.66 -7.65 -16.72
N LYS A 128 5.76 -8.35 -16.02
CA LYS A 128 5.47 -9.76 -16.25
C LYS A 128 4.78 -10.01 -17.59
N VAL A 129 3.82 -9.15 -17.93
CA VAL A 129 3.04 -9.27 -19.19
C VAL A 129 3.81 -8.69 -20.37
N GLN A 130 4.58 -7.65 -20.17
CA GLN A 130 5.32 -6.92 -21.20
C GLN A 130 6.83 -6.83 -20.88
N PRO A 131 7.56 -7.95 -20.84
CA PRO A 131 8.95 -7.99 -20.38
C PRO A 131 9.93 -7.20 -21.26
N ASN A 132 9.57 -6.93 -22.50
CA ASN A 132 10.41 -6.20 -23.47
C ASN A 132 10.02 -4.72 -23.61
N ALA A 133 9.01 -4.27 -22.88
CA ALA A 133 8.58 -2.88 -22.95
C ALA A 133 9.56 -1.99 -22.16
N SER A 134 10.07 -0.96 -22.84
CA SER A 134 10.98 0.02 -22.25
C SER A 134 10.19 1.30 -21.96
N ALA A 135 9.70 1.46 -20.76
CA ALA A 135 9.22 2.75 -20.27
C ALA A 135 10.28 3.32 -19.34
N ALA A 136 10.82 4.49 -19.66
CA ALA A 136 11.75 5.18 -18.81
C ALA A 136 11.00 5.84 -17.64
N PRO A 137 11.41 5.62 -16.38
CA PRO A 137 10.83 6.34 -15.26
C PRO A 137 11.05 7.85 -15.44
N ALA A 138 10.01 8.64 -15.28
CA ALA A 138 10.13 10.08 -15.23
C ALA A 138 10.08 10.55 -13.77
N ALA A 139 10.88 11.55 -13.40
CA ALA A 139 10.73 12.22 -12.11
C ALA A 139 9.36 12.93 -12.10
N ALA A 140 8.43 12.39 -11.33
CA ALA A 140 7.03 12.77 -11.46
C ALA A 140 6.51 13.60 -10.27
N PHE A 141 7.11 13.47 -9.07
CA PHE A 141 6.51 14.00 -7.84
C PHE A 141 7.55 14.59 -6.89
N SER A 142 7.17 15.66 -6.19
CA SER A 142 8.06 16.38 -5.28
C SER A 142 8.39 15.62 -3.99
N ASP A 143 7.58 14.63 -3.63
CA ASP A 143 7.67 13.87 -2.37
C ASP A 143 8.01 12.38 -2.58
N CYS A 144 8.30 11.96 -3.81
CA CYS A 144 8.50 10.53 -4.11
C CYS A 144 9.44 10.32 -5.31
N GLU A 145 10.57 9.66 -5.04
CA GLU A 145 11.56 9.23 -6.04
C GLU A 145 11.56 7.70 -6.26
N ASN A 146 10.53 7.01 -5.77
CA ASN A 146 10.43 5.56 -5.89
C ASN A 146 10.27 5.13 -7.35
N GLU A 147 11.15 4.26 -7.84
CA GLU A 147 11.19 3.82 -9.24
C GLU A 147 9.86 3.23 -9.73
N SER A 148 9.18 2.43 -8.91
CA SER A 148 7.88 1.86 -9.29
C SER A 148 6.79 2.94 -9.39
N VAL A 149 6.86 3.99 -8.58
CA VAL A 149 5.92 5.12 -8.67
C VAL A 149 6.21 5.94 -9.93
N CYS A 150 7.48 6.24 -10.20
CA CYS A 150 7.89 6.97 -11.40
C CYS A 150 7.52 6.20 -12.68
N LEU A 151 7.71 4.88 -12.70
CA LEU A 151 7.33 4.04 -13.83
C LEU A 151 5.81 3.95 -13.98
N ALA A 152 5.06 3.75 -12.91
CA ALA A 152 3.60 3.71 -12.94
C ALA A 152 3.00 5.05 -13.42
N ALA A 153 3.63 6.17 -13.10
CA ALA A 153 3.24 7.48 -13.60
C ALA A 153 3.55 7.64 -15.09
N ALA A 154 4.74 7.23 -15.54
CA ALA A 154 5.13 7.24 -16.96
C ALA A 154 4.20 6.36 -17.82
N LEU A 155 3.71 5.27 -17.27
CA LEU A 155 2.73 4.38 -17.90
C LEU A 155 1.28 4.90 -17.82
N GLY A 156 1.03 6.02 -17.15
CA GLY A 156 -0.31 6.57 -16.96
C GLY A 156 -1.20 5.80 -16.00
N ILE A 157 -0.65 4.83 -15.25
CA ILE A 157 -1.39 4.02 -14.26
C ILE A 157 -1.80 4.88 -13.06
N VAL A 158 -0.93 5.80 -12.65
CA VAL A 158 -1.17 6.71 -11.53
C VAL A 158 -0.99 8.17 -11.93
N THR A 159 -1.68 9.03 -11.19
CA THR A 159 -1.48 10.49 -11.21
C THR A 159 -1.19 10.97 -9.81
N GLY A 160 -0.50 12.10 -9.68
CA GLY A 160 -0.33 12.79 -8.41
C GLY A 160 -1.54 13.65 -8.05
N TYR A 161 -1.35 14.47 -7.03
CA TYR A 161 -2.28 15.49 -6.61
C TYR A 161 -1.94 16.83 -7.26
N ASP A 162 -2.88 17.78 -7.24
CA ASP A 162 -2.72 19.12 -7.85
C ASP A 162 -1.56 19.93 -7.23
N ASP A 163 -1.13 19.58 -6.02
CA ASP A 163 0.04 20.16 -5.34
C ASP A 163 1.39 19.57 -5.78
N GLY A 164 1.40 18.71 -6.77
CA GLY A 164 2.59 18.05 -7.29
C GLY A 164 3.13 16.91 -6.42
N THR A 165 2.38 16.48 -5.39
CA THR A 165 2.75 15.35 -4.53
C THR A 165 2.13 14.04 -4.99
N PHE A 166 2.74 12.92 -4.60
CA PHE A 166 2.18 11.57 -4.79
C PHE A 166 1.59 10.99 -3.51
N ARG A 167 2.11 11.36 -2.37
CA ARG A 167 1.76 10.84 -1.04
C ARG A 167 1.93 9.32 -0.95
N PRO A 168 3.16 8.80 -1.13
CA PRO A 168 3.44 7.38 -1.35
C PRO A 168 2.91 6.47 -0.23
N TYR A 169 2.95 6.92 1.01
CA TYR A 169 2.56 6.13 2.19
C TYR A 169 1.09 6.31 2.61
N GLN A 170 0.32 7.13 1.89
CA GLN A 170 -1.12 7.22 2.09
C GLN A 170 -1.80 5.94 1.62
N SER A 171 -2.75 5.45 2.42
CA SER A 171 -3.62 4.33 2.02
C SER A 171 -4.58 4.75 0.91
N ILE A 172 -4.91 3.82 0.01
CA ILE A 172 -5.90 4.06 -1.04
C ILE A 172 -7.28 3.56 -0.65
N THR A 173 -8.28 4.19 -1.23
CA THR A 173 -9.68 3.74 -1.15
C THR A 173 -10.01 2.76 -2.27
N ARG A 174 -11.14 2.06 -2.14
CA ARG A 174 -11.60 1.11 -3.16
C ARG A 174 -11.86 1.76 -4.52
N GLN A 175 -12.39 2.97 -4.56
CA GLN A 175 -12.60 3.68 -5.83
C GLN A 175 -11.28 4.15 -6.47
N GLU A 176 -10.28 4.54 -5.67
CA GLU A 176 -8.94 4.85 -6.19
C GLU A 176 -8.27 3.59 -6.76
N ALA A 177 -8.39 2.46 -6.06
CA ALA A 177 -7.90 1.18 -6.58
C ALA A 177 -8.56 0.79 -7.91
N ALA A 178 -9.88 0.98 -8.04
CA ALA A 178 -10.58 0.71 -9.30
C ALA A 178 -10.05 1.56 -10.45
N ALA A 179 -9.83 2.85 -10.23
CA ALA A 179 -9.27 3.74 -11.25
C ALA A 179 -7.83 3.37 -11.63
N MET A 180 -7.02 2.96 -10.67
CA MET A 180 -5.64 2.52 -10.92
C MET A 180 -5.62 1.17 -11.68
N LEU A 181 -6.49 0.22 -11.33
CA LEU A 181 -6.63 -1.07 -12.01
C LEU A 181 -7.12 -0.93 -13.43
N ASP A 182 -8.09 -0.07 -13.70
CA ASP A 182 -8.61 0.21 -15.03
C ASP A 182 -7.51 0.78 -15.96
N ARG A 183 -6.73 1.73 -15.45
CA ARG A 183 -5.58 2.28 -16.17
C ARG A 183 -4.50 1.23 -16.41
N LEU A 184 -4.19 0.40 -15.40
CA LEU A 184 -3.26 -0.71 -15.54
C LEU A 184 -3.74 -1.68 -16.62
N TYR A 185 -5.01 -2.11 -16.58
CA TYR A 185 -5.60 -3.01 -17.54
C TYR A 185 -5.52 -2.45 -18.97
N THR A 186 -5.82 -1.15 -19.13
CA THR A 186 -5.65 -0.44 -20.41
C THR A 186 -4.20 -0.41 -20.88
N THR A 187 -3.26 -0.21 -19.98
CA THR A 187 -1.81 -0.19 -20.29
C THR A 187 -1.30 -1.57 -20.72
N LEU A 188 -1.93 -2.64 -20.26
CA LEU A 188 -1.63 -4.02 -20.67
C LEU A 188 -2.14 -4.36 -22.07
N GLY A 189 -2.88 -3.45 -22.72
CA GLY A 189 -3.35 -3.59 -24.10
C GLY A 189 -4.84 -3.91 -24.23
N ASP A 190 -5.54 -4.05 -23.12
CA ASP A 190 -6.97 -4.36 -23.09
C ASP A 190 -7.81 -3.16 -22.63
N LYS A 191 -9.08 -3.17 -22.97
CA LYS A 191 -10.04 -2.15 -22.52
C LYS A 191 -11.29 -2.80 -21.99
N ALA A 192 -11.66 -2.41 -20.77
CA ALA A 192 -12.93 -2.79 -20.20
C ALA A 192 -14.02 -1.78 -20.59
N SER A 193 -15.22 -2.29 -20.90
CA SER A 193 -16.39 -1.45 -21.13
C SER A 193 -17.15 -1.25 -19.83
N ALA A 194 -17.55 -0.03 -19.54
CA ALA A 194 -18.35 0.26 -18.36
C ALA A 194 -19.84 0.03 -18.68
N ALA A 195 -20.35 -1.17 -18.41
CA ALA A 195 -21.79 -1.41 -18.40
C ALA A 195 -22.39 -1.00 -17.06
N ASN A 196 -23.40 -0.15 -17.08
CA ASN A 196 -24.07 0.35 -15.86
C ASN A 196 -25.56 -0.01 -15.81
N ASP A 197 -25.94 -1.16 -16.32
CA ASP A 197 -27.34 -1.61 -16.35
C ASP A 197 -27.90 -1.91 -14.97
N LYS A 198 -27.02 -2.16 -14.01
CA LYS A 198 -27.38 -2.48 -12.61
C LYS A 198 -26.45 -1.68 -11.67
N PRO A 199 -26.80 -0.45 -11.31
CA PRO A 199 -25.96 0.36 -10.44
C PRO A 199 -25.84 -0.23 -9.04
N TYR A 200 -24.73 0.05 -8.38
CA TYR A 200 -24.56 -0.27 -6.95
C TYR A 200 -25.53 0.55 -6.10
N ALA A 201 -25.97 -0.02 -4.99
CA ALA A 201 -26.90 0.66 -4.06
C ALA A 201 -26.33 1.96 -3.46
N ASP A 202 -25.02 2.09 -3.48
CA ASP A 202 -24.28 3.27 -3.02
C ASP A 202 -23.60 4.04 -4.17
N ASP A 203 -24.12 3.91 -5.39
CA ASP A 203 -23.59 4.55 -6.60
C ASP A 203 -23.42 6.09 -6.42
N ALA A 204 -24.36 6.73 -5.75
CA ALA A 204 -24.27 8.18 -5.46
C ALA A 204 -23.06 8.58 -4.59
N GLN A 205 -22.38 7.64 -3.94
CA GLN A 205 -21.17 7.89 -3.16
C GLN A 205 -19.89 7.78 -3.99
N LEU A 206 -19.96 7.27 -5.22
CA LEU A 206 -18.86 7.22 -6.15
C LEU A 206 -18.45 8.62 -6.59
N GLY A 207 -17.16 8.91 -6.60
CA GLY A 207 -16.64 10.08 -7.30
C GLY A 207 -16.86 9.92 -8.81
N ASP A 208 -17.27 11.00 -9.48
CA ASP A 208 -17.54 10.98 -10.93
C ASP A 208 -16.33 10.50 -11.73
N TRP A 209 -15.13 10.87 -11.28
CA TRP A 209 -13.84 10.47 -11.86
C TRP A 209 -13.55 8.97 -11.79
N ALA A 210 -14.14 8.24 -10.85
CA ALA A 210 -13.90 6.81 -10.64
C ALA A 210 -15.06 5.92 -11.14
N ARG A 211 -16.22 6.51 -11.39
CA ARG A 211 -17.46 5.78 -11.70
C ARG A 211 -17.30 4.81 -12.86
N SER A 212 -16.78 5.27 -13.99
CA SER A 212 -16.57 4.43 -15.17
C SER A 212 -15.62 3.28 -14.88
N SER A 213 -14.51 3.54 -14.19
CA SER A 213 -13.53 2.51 -13.82
C SER A 213 -14.11 1.47 -12.87
N VAL A 214 -14.95 1.88 -11.90
CA VAL A 214 -15.61 0.94 -10.98
C VAL A 214 -16.49 -0.07 -11.73
N TYR A 215 -17.28 0.42 -12.70
CA TYR A 215 -18.14 -0.46 -13.49
C TYR A 215 -17.37 -1.28 -14.50
N ALA A 216 -16.32 -0.72 -15.10
CA ALA A 216 -15.41 -1.45 -15.98
C ALA A 216 -14.75 -2.63 -15.27
N MET A 217 -14.20 -2.40 -14.07
CA MET A 217 -13.56 -3.45 -13.25
C MET A 217 -14.56 -4.50 -12.76
N ARG A 218 -15.82 -4.13 -12.54
CA ARG A 218 -16.90 -5.10 -12.26
C ARG A 218 -17.19 -5.98 -13.45
N GLU A 219 -17.34 -5.40 -14.63
CA GLU A 219 -17.75 -6.10 -15.85
C GLU A 219 -16.77 -7.22 -16.22
N ILE A 220 -15.48 -6.94 -16.11
CA ILE A 220 -14.43 -7.94 -16.38
C ILE A 220 -14.08 -8.82 -15.15
N GLY A 221 -14.84 -8.72 -14.06
CA GLY A 221 -14.70 -9.57 -12.89
C GLY A 221 -13.51 -9.29 -11.98
N ILE A 222 -12.72 -8.26 -12.25
CA ILE A 222 -11.54 -7.90 -11.43
C ILE A 222 -11.97 -7.41 -10.05
N MET A 223 -12.94 -6.48 -9.98
CA MET A 223 -13.48 -6.00 -8.71
C MET A 223 -14.96 -6.32 -8.58
N GLN A 224 -15.34 -6.90 -7.46
CA GLN A 224 -16.73 -7.22 -7.14
C GLN A 224 -17.26 -6.25 -6.07
N GLY A 225 -18.60 -6.10 -6.04
CA GLY A 225 -19.28 -5.44 -4.94
C GLY A 225 -19.20 -6.26 -3.64
N LYS A 226 -19.66 -5.67 -2.57
CA LYS A 226 -19.84 -6.30 -1.26
C LYS A 226 -21.33 -6.61 -1.05
N GLU A 227 -21.67 -7.04 0.16
CA GLU A 227 -23.04 -7.33 0.58
C GLU A 227 -24.01 -6.21 0.24
N ASN A 228 -25.28 -6.55 0.02
CA ASN A 228 -26.36 -5.64 -0.31
C ASN A 228 -26.11 -4.79 -1.57
N ASN A 229 -25.45 -5.36 -2.57
CA ASN A 229 -25.11 -4.70 -3.83
C ASN A 229 -24.41 -3.35 -3.63
N ARG A 230 -23.45 -3.24 -2.69
CA ARG A 230 -22.68 -2.01 -2.44
C ARG A 230 -21.26 -2.15 -2.93
N PHE A 231 -20.71 -1.09 -3.48
CA PHE A 231 -19.28 -1.01 -3.81
C PHE A 231 -18.43 -0.56 -2.64
N ARG A 232 -18.95 0.32 -1.78
CA ARG A 232 -18.26 0.98 -0.66
C ARG A 232 -17.01 1.75 -1.14
N PRO A 233 -17.18 2.80 -1.95
CA PRO A 233 -16.08 3.48 -2.64
C PRO A 233 -15.03 4.09 -1.73
N LYS A 234 -15.42 4.54 -0.53
CA LYS A 234 -14.57 5.23 0.44
C LYS A 234 -13.91 4.28 1.46
N ASP A 235 -14.29 2.99 1.46
CA ASP A 235 -13.61 2.00 2.31
C ASP A 235 -12.14 1.91 1.92
N GLY A 236 -11.28 1.63 2.91
CA GLY A 236 -9.88 1.29 2.65
C GLY A 236 -9.76 0.01 1.81
N TYR A 237 -8.72 -0.06 1.01
CA TYR A 237 -8.42 -1.20 0.16
C TYR A 237 -7.26 -2.00 0.75
N THR A 238 -7.49 -3.27 1.10
CA THR A 238 -6.48 -4.05 1.81
C THR A 238 -5.40 -4.60 0.88
N GLN A 239 -4.24 -4.94 1.47
CA GLN A 239 -3.11 -5.53 0.74
C GLN A 239 -3.51 -6.84 0.06
N GLU A 240 -4.26 -7.73 0.77
CA GLU A 240 -4.77 -8.97 0.16
C GLU A 240 -5.76 -8.70 -0.98
N GLN A 241 -6.63 -7.69 -0.86
CA GLN A 241 -7.52 -7.30 -1.96
C GLN A 241 -6.75 -6.80 -3.18
N ALA A 242 -5.68 -6.04 -2.97
CA ALA A 242 -4.86 -5.55 -4.06
C ALA A 242 -4.16 -6.69 -4.81
N VAL A 243 -3.55 -7.64 -4.09
CA VAL A 243 -2.92 -8.82 -4.71
C VAL A 243 -3.93 -9.66 -5.48
N VAL A 244 -5.09 -9.94 -4.90
CA VAL A 244 -6.18 -10.70 -5.55
C VAL A 244 -6.64 -10.03 -6.84
N THR A 245 -6.84 -8.73 -6.85
CA THR A 245 -7.32 -8.04 -8.05
C THR A 245 -6.24 -7.88 -9.11
N VAL A 246 -4.97 -7.76 -8.73
CA VAL A 246 -3.84 -7.80 -9.67
C VAL A 246 -3.69 -9.20 -10.30
N GLU A 247 -3.90 -10.28 -9.53
CA GLU A 247 -3.95 -11.65 -10.07
C GLU A 247 -5.11 -11.82 -11.06
N ARG A 248 -6.30 -11.34 -10.74
CA ARG A 248 -7.45 -11.38 -11.67
C ARG A 248 -7.18 -10.59 -12.94
N ALA A 249 -6.51 -9.43 -12.83
CA ALA A 249 -6.09 -8.66 -14.01
C ALA A 249 -5.11 -9.45 -14.88
N PHE A 250 -4.15 -10.17 -14.27
CA PHE A 250 -3.24 -11.05 -15.00
C PHE A 250 -3.96 -12.18 -15.73
N GLN A 251 -4.94 -12.81 -15.09
CA GLN A 251 -5.73 -13.86 -15.73
C GLN A 251 -6.60 -13.32 -16.89
N ALA A 252 -7.08 -12.10 -16.78
CA ALA A 252 -7.94 -11.49 -17.78
C ALA A 252 -7.18 -11.04 -19.05
N VAL A 253 -5.87 -10.80 -18.98
CA VAL A 253 -5.03 -10.38 -20.12
C VAL A 253 -4.25 -11.53 -20.78
N LYS A 254 -4.41 -12.76 -20.29
CA LYS A 254 -3.89 -13.99 -20.91
C LYS A 254 -4.79 -14.47 -22.04
#